data_67859a27965d8334db49c30ff4e17e9d
#
_entry.id   67859a27965d8334db49c30ff4e17e9d
#
_cell.length_a   1.000
_cell.length_b   1.000
_cell.length_c   1.000
_cell.angle_alpha   90.00
_cell.angle_beta   90.00
_cell.angle_gamma   90.00
#
_symmetry.space_group_name_H-M   'P 1'
#
loop_
_entity.id
_entity.type
_entity.pdbx_description
1 polymer ?
#
loop_
_entity_poly.entity_id
_entity_poly.type
_entity_poly.pdbx_seq_one_letter_code
_entity_poly.pdbx_strand_id
1 'polypeptide(L)'
;MKLHLFNPENDLALALNLANYTPPPAAAVLGRSGATLPLWYGDAGDAVVCPGVNAEWLRRIRDGFGLRTAVWDHRPEGYEPAPWGWSKSSRKRFGMLGFDNAALPADDVLERRRLLSSRRSSCILGEALTEAGLLPPGCGAELVSSVAEARDYARRHADSLFKLPWSSSGRGQIRVGSPGEFAAREQALCGALRRYGFLTAEPFHRDKAVDLALLFEADTAGRVHPAGLSLFMT
;
A
#
# COMPACT_ATOMS: atom_id res chain seq x y z
N MET A 1 -11.75 7.95 -19.98
CA MET A 1 -10.92 6.72 -20.11
C MET A 1 -9.74 6.81 -19.16
N LYS A 2 -9.28 5.70 -18.59
CA LYS A 2 -8.14 5.68 -17.66
C LYS A 2 -6.90 5.11 -18.35
N LEU A 3 -5.72 5.67 -18.02
CA LEU A 3 -4.44 5.05 -18.34
C LEU A 3 -3.89 4.37 -17.09
N HIS A 4 -3.94 3.06 -17.07
CA HIS A 4 -3.48 2.25 -15.94
C HIS A 4 -1.98 2.04 -15.96
N LEU A 5 -1.38 2.17 -14.78
CA LEU A 5 0.04 1.87 -14.52
C LEU A 5 0.15 0.93 -13.32
N PHE A 6 0.63 -0.29 -13.52
CA PHE A 6 0.89 -1.22 -12.44
C PHE A 6 2.23 -0.88 -11.77
N ASN A 7 2.19 -0.37 -10.54
CA ASN A 7 3.35 -0.02 -9.72
C ASN A 7 3.23 -0.65 -8.32
N PRO A 8 3.48 -1.97 -8.20
CA PRO A 8 3.29 -2.73 -6.96
C PRO A 8 4.24 -2.31 -5.84
N GLU A 9 5.30 -1.58 -6.18
CA GLU A 9 6.28 -1.02 -5.24
C GLU A 9 5.80 0.26 -4.53
N ASN A 10 4.55 0.66 -4.71
CA ASN A 10 4.04 1.95 -4.26
C ASN A 10 4.23 2.19 -2.74
N ASP A 11 4.03 1.18 -1.89
CA ASP A 11 4.25 1.34 -0.44
C ASP A 11 5.70 1.71 -0.11
N LEU A 12 6.67 1.12 -0.82
CA LEU A 12 8.09 1.46 -0.66
C LEU A 12 8.39 2.87 -1.17
N ALA A 13 7.73 3.29 -2.27
CA ALA A 13 7.85 4.64 -2.81
C ALA A 13 7.25 5.67 -1.84
N LEU A 14 6.10 5.37 -1.20
CA LEU A 14 5.49 6.19 -0.16
C LEU A 14 6.40 6.30 1.08
N ALA A 15 7.01 5.18 1.49
CA ALA A 15 7.92 5.15 2.63
C ALA A 15 9.12 6.10 2.45
N LEU A 16 9.73 6.11 1.25
CA LEU A 16 10.88 6.94 0.93
C LEU A 16 10.50 8.37 0.49
N ASN A 17 9.29 8.56 -0.01
CA ASN A 17 8.75 9.85 -0.45
C ASN A 17 9.62 10.62 -1.48
N LEU A 18 10.27 9.88 -2.38
CA LEU A 18 11.17 10.41 -3.39
C LEU A 18 10.56 10.32 -4.79
N ALA A 19 10.65 11.41 -5.57
CA ALA A 19 10.25 11.40 -6.98
C ALA A 19 11.16 10.49 -7.83
N ASN A 20 12.46 10.45 -7.51
CA ASN A 20 13.47 9.60 -8.15
C ASN A 20 13.66 8.27 -7.40
N TYR A 21 12.55 7.65 -6.99
CA TYR A 21 12.61 6.37 -6.33
C TYR A 21 12.98 5.25 -7.31
N THR A 22 13.96 4.43 -6.96
CA THR A 22 14.33 3.21 -7.68
C THR A 22 13.88 1.99 -6.87
N PRO A 23 12.99 1.16 -7.40
CA PRO A 23 12.52 -0.02 -6.70
C PRO A 23 13.62 -1.08 -6.54
N PRO A 24 13.59 -1.89 -5.46
CA PRO A 24 14.44 -3.07 -5.35
C PRO A 24 14.27 -4.01 -6.56
N PRO A 25 15.29 -4.79 -6.93
CA PRO A 25 15.24 -5.67 -8.12
C PRO A 25 14.00 -6.58 -8.16
N ALA A 26 13.63 -7.20 -7.04
CA ALA A 26 12.44 -8.06 -6.96
C ALA A 26 11.13 -7.31 -7.24
N ALA A 27 10.98 -6.08 -6.73
CA ALA A 27 9.80 -5.26 -6.99
C ALA A 27 9.77 -4.76 -8.44
N ALA A 28 10.94 -4.45 -9.02
CA ALA A 28 11.05 -4.09 -10.44
C ALA A 28 10.69 -5.26 -11.36
N VAL A 29 11.08 -6.50 -11.02
CA VAL A 29 10.67 -7.71 -11.74
C VAL A 29 9.16 -7.88 -11.65
N LEU A 30 8.57 -7.79 -10.45
CA LEU A 30 7.12 -7.91 -10.26
C LEU A 30 6.36 -6.84 -11.07
N GLY A 31 6.83 -5.58 -11.05
CA GLY A 31 6.23 -4.49 -11.83
C GLY A 31 6.23 -4.76 -13.33
N ARG A 32 7.31 -5.32 -13.87
CA ARG A 32 7.38 -5.70 -15.30
C ARG A 32 6.51 -6.90 -15.62
N SER A 33 6.61 -7.97 -14.83
CA SER A 33 5.84 -9.20 -15.07
C SER A 33 4.34 -9.02 -14.90
N GLY A 34 3.93 -8.15 -13.97
CA GLY A 34 2.52 -7.84 -13.70
C GLY A 34 2.00 -6.63 -14.48
N ALA A 35 2.78 -6.01 -15.37
CA ALA A 35 2.38 -4.80 -16.08
C ALA A 35 1.06 -4.94 -16.86
N THR A 36 0.69 -6.17 -17.25
CA THR A 36 -0.54 -6.49 -17.97
C THR A 36 -1.74 -6.76 -17.05
N LEU A 37 -1.58 -6.82 -15.73
CA LEU A 37 -2.69 -7.08 -14.81
C LEU A 37 -3.88 -6.12 -14.99
N PRO A 38 -3.69 -4.82 -15.25
CA PRO A 38 -4.83 -3.92 -15.45
C PRO A 38 -5.68 -4.25 -16.68
N LEU A 39 -5.20 -5.05 -17.63
CA LEU A 39 -6.04 -5.52 -18.75
C LEU A 39 -7.26 -6.32 -18.27
N TRP A 40 -7.19 -6.94 -17.10
CA TRP A 40 -8.21 -7.83 -16.56
C TRP A 40 -9.31 -7.12 -15.77
N TYR A 41 -9.05 -5.90 -15.30
CA TYR A 41 -10.01 -5.13 -14.50
C TYR A 41 -10.32 -3.73 -15.05
N GLY A 42 -9.61 -3.30 -16.10
CA GLY A 42 -9.89 -2.02 -16.76
C GLY A 42 -11.15 -2.08 -17.60
N ASP A 43 -11.80 -0.93 -17.75
CA ASP A 43 -13.04 -0.78 -18.52
C ASP A 43 -12.76 -0.70 -20.03
N ALA A 44 -13.85 -0.82 -20.81
CA ALA A 44 -13.78 -0.59 -22.25
C ALA A 44 -13.35 0.86 -22.56
N GLY A 45 -12.31 1.01 -23.35
CA GLY A 45 -11.69 2.30 -23.68
C GLY A 45 -10.54 2.70 -22.79
N ASP A 46 -10.32 2.03 -21.66
CA ASP A 46 -9.11 2.21 -20.86
C ASP A 46 -7.88 1.65 -21.57
N ALA A 47 -6.71 2.13 -21.19
CA ALA A 47 -5.43 1.63 -21.69
C ALA A 47 -4.46 1.29 -20.55
N VAL A 48 -3.48 0.44 -20.86
CA VAL A 48 -2.49 -0.06 -19.90
C VAL A 48 -1.08 0.21 -20.38
N VAL A 49 -0.25 0.75 -19.50
CA VAL A 49 1.20 0.91 -19.73
C VAL A 49 1.89 -0.43 -19.51
N CYS A 50 2.09 -1.19 -20.58
CA CYS A 50 2.78 -2.48 -20.55
C CYS A 50 3.76 -2.60 -21.73
N PRO A 51 4.90 -1.90 -21.69
CA PRO A 51 5.87 -1.89 -22.78
C PRO A 51 6.46 -3.29 -23.01
N GLY A 52 6.65 -3.66 -24.28
CA GLY A 52 7.25 -4.92 -24.66
C GLY A 52 6.36 -6.15 -24.48
N VAL A 53 5.04 -5.96 -24.31
CA VAL A 53 4.10 -7.09 -24.28
C VAL A 53 4.08 -7.81 -25.63
N ASN A 54 4.08 -9.16 -25.60
CA ASN A 54 3.99 -9.95 -26.80
C ASN A 54 2.63 -9.79 -27.48
N ALA A 55 2.60 -9.31 -28.72
CA ALA A 55 1.37 -8.97 -29.44
C ALA A 55 0.48 -10.20 -29.73
N GLU A 56 1.09 -11.37 -30.02
CA GLU A 56 0.34 -12.60 -30.25
C GLU A 56 -0.31 -13.12 -28.96
N TRP A 57 0.46 -13.14 -27.87
CA TRP A 57 -0.09 -13.47 -26.54
C TRP A 57 -1.25 -12.53 -26.17
N LEU A 58 -1.05 -11.22 -26.35
CA LEU A 58 -2.06 -10.21 -26.05
C LEU A 58 -3.36 -10.45 -26.85
N ARG A 59 -3.24 -10.69 -28.17
CA ARG A 59 -4.40 -11.00 -29.02
C ARG A 59 -5.14 -12.22 -28.49
N ARG A 60 -4.39 -13.33 -28.23
CA ARG A 60 -4.97 -14.58 -27.75
C ARG A 60 -5.73 -14.43 -26.44
N ILE A 61 -5.20 -13.69 -25.45
CA ILE A 61 -5.89 -13.48 -24.19
C ILE A 61 -7.08 -12.54 -24.33
N ARG A 62 -6.97 -11.49 -25.15
CA ARG A 62 -8.08 -10.57 -25.38
C ARG A 62 -9.26 -11.28 -26.04
N ASP A 63 -9.00 -12.05 -27.07
CA ASP A 63 -10.02 -12.81 -27.81
C ASP A 63 -10.61 -13.92 -26.92
N GLY A 64 -9.77 -14.66 -26.19
CA GLY A 64 -10.19 -15.77 -25.35
C GLY A 64 -10.98 -15.36 -24.10
N PHE A 65 -10.73 -14.18 -23.56
CA PHE A 65 -11.36 -13.69 -22.32
C PHE A 65 -12.26 -12.45 -22.52
N GLY A 66 -12.42 -11.98 -23.75
CA GLY A 66 -13.26 -10.82 -24.05
C GLY A 66 -12.75 -9.51 -23.46
N LEU A 67 -11.43 -9.36 -23.25
CA LEU A 67 -10.86 -8.17 -22.63
C LEU A 67 -10.97 -6.95 -23.56
N ARG A 68 -11.50 -5.85 -23.02
CA ARG A 68 -11.77 -4.63 -23.79
C ARG A 68 -10.77 -3.50 -23.58
N THR A 69 -9.89 -3.64 -22.59
CA THR A 69 -8.83 -2.68 -22.28
C THR A 69 -7.75 -2.70 -23.37
N ALA A 70 -7.26 -1.54 -23.79
CA ALA A 70 -6.23 -1.41 -24.80
C ALA A 70 -4.82 -1.45 -24.18
N VAL A 71 -3.81 -1.74 -25.00
CA VAL A 71 -2.43 -1.37 -24.68
C VAL A 71 -2.22 0.08 -25.11
N TRP A 72 -1.56 0.85 -24.27
CA TRP A 72 -1.31 2.26 -24.52
C TRP A 72 -0.45 2.50 -25.76
N ASP A 73 -0.88 3.41 -26.61
CA ASP A 73 -0.27 3.77 -27.90
C ASP A 73 0.65 5.00 -27.83
N HIS A 74 1.06 5.41 -26.62
CA HIS A 74 1.91 6.56 -26.36
C HIS A 74 1.26 7.95 -26.54
N ARG A 75 -0.09 8.01 -26.53
CA ARG A 75 -0.84 9.27 -26.59
C ARG A 75 -1.59 9.48 -25.27
N PRO A 76 -1.27 10.54 -24.50
CA PRO A 76 -1.93 10.79 -23.21
C PRO A 76 -3.32 11.43 -23.35
N GLU A 77 -3.65 12.00 -24.53
CA GLU A 77 -4.88 12.75 -24.74
C GLU A 77 -6.12 11.88 -24.54
N GLY A 78 -7.06 12.40 -23.76
CA GLY A 78 -8.32 11.71 -23.46
C GLY A 78 -8.22 10.66 -22.34
N TYR A 79 -7.03 10.46 -21.76
CA TYR A 79 -6.85 9.58 -20.61
C TYR A 79 -6.70 10.35 -19.30
N GLU A 80 -7.22 9.75 -18.24
CA GLU A 80 -6.97 10.14 -16.84
C GLU A 80 -5.91 9.19 -16.25
N PRO A 81 -4.87 9.71 -15.58
CA PRO A 81 -3.84 8.88 -14.99
C PRO A 81 -4.37 7.98 -13.86
N ALA A 82 -4.17 6.68 -13.96
CA ALA A 82 -4.66 5.68 -13.00
C ALA A 82 -3.53 4.69 -12.58
N PRO A 83 -2.57 5.12 -11.76
CA PRO A 83 -1.60 4.19 -11.20
C PRO A 83 -2.27 3.23 -10.22
N TRP A 84 -1.67 2.05 -9.99
CA TRP A 84 -2.04 1.17 -8.88
C TRP A 84 -2.00 1.90 -7.53
N GLY A 85 -0.98 2.76 -7.35
CA GLY A 85 -0.90 3.66 -6.21
C GLY A 85 -0.20 4.97 -6.56
N TRP A 86 -0.74 6.08 -6.01
CA TRP A 86 -0.15 7.40 -6.17
C TRP A 86 1.00 7.64 -5.19
N SER A 87 2.13 8.11 -5.73
CA SER A 87 3.31 8.59 -5.01
C SER A 87 4.03 9.64 -5.86
N LYS A 88 5.02 10.32 -5.30
CA LYS A 88 5.88 11.24 -6.08
C LYS A 88 6.54 10.54 -7.28
N SER A 89 6.88 9.25 -7.12
CA SER A 89 7.48 8.44 -8.18
C SER A 89 6.48 8.15 -9.31
N SER A 90 5.26 7.70 -9.00
CA SER A 90 4.25 7.46 -10.04
C SER A 90 3.80 8.74 -10.72
N ARG A 91 3.67 9.87 -9.98
CA ARG A 91 3.44 11.19 -10.59
C ARG A 91 4.52 11.54 -11.61
N LYS A 92 5.81 11.39 -11.24
CA LYS A 92 6.91 11.64 -12.17
C LYS A 92 6.84 10.74 -13.40
N ARG A 93 6.49 9.46 -13.24
CA ARG A 93 6.33 8.52 -14.37
C ARG A 93 5.24 9.01 -15.34
N PHE A 94 4.09 9.45 -14.84
CA PHE A 94 3.04 10.01 -15.71
C PHE A 94 3.49 11.31 -16.42
N GLY A 95 4.24 12.19 -15.76
CA GLY A 95 4.86 13.33 -16.42
C GLY A 95 5.79 12.92 -17.57
N MET A 96 6.58 11.85 -17.40
CA MET A 96 7.43 11.29 -18.46
C MET A 96 6.63 10.62 -19.59
N LEU A 97 5.39 10.21 -19.34
CA LEU A 97 4.46 9.70 -20.34
C LEU A 97 3.71 10.81 -21.08
N GLY A 98 4.02 12.08 -20.78
CA GLY A 98 3.48 13.25 -21.50
C GLY A 98 2.25 13.90 -20.86
N PHE A 99 1.86 13.49 -19.65
CA PHE A 99 0.76 14.16 -18.94
C PHE A 99 1.17 15.52 -18.41
N ASP A 100 0.29 16.51 -18.60
CA ASP A 100 0.46 17.85 -18.04
C ASP A 100 0.45 17.77 -16.49
N ASN A 101 1.27 18.61 -15.85
CA ASN A 101 1.31 18.72 -14.39
C ASN A 101 -0.04 19.10 -13.77
N ALA A 102 -0.86 19.87 -14.51
CA ALA A 102 -2.21 20.23 -14.05
C ALA A 102 -3.17 19.03 -13.98
N ALA A 103 -2.91 17.96 -14.73
CA ALA A 103 -3.66 16.72 -14.69
C ALA A 103 -3.14 15.74 -13.59
N LEU A 104 -2.05 16.07 -12.92
CA LEU A 104 -1.40 15.22 -11.93
C LEU A 104 -1.65 15.75 -10.51
N PRO A 105 -1.70 14.87 -9.49
CA PRO A 105 -1.92 15.30 -8.11
C PRO A 105 -0.83 16.28 -7.63
N ALA A 106 -1.23 17.35 -6.97
CA ALA A 106 -0.31 18.30 -6.31
C ALA A 106 0.42 17.65 -5.12
N ASP A 107 1.49 18.30 -4.63
CA ASP A 107 2.33 17.75 -3.56
C ASP A 107 1.58 17.54 -2.24
N ASP A 108 0.68 18.44 -1.88
CA ASP A 108 -0.17 18.34 -0.68
C ASP A 108 -1.15 17.16 -0.77
N VAL A 109 -1.72 16.90 -1.96
CA VAL A 109 -2.59 15.75 -2.21
C VAL A 109 -1.79 14.45 -2.08
N LEU A 110 -0.58 14.39 -2.61
CA LEU A 110 0.30 13.22 -2.49
C LEU A 110 0.71 12.99 -1.04
N GLU A 111 1.05 14.04 -0.29
CA GLU A 111 1.42 13.91 1.12
C GLU A 111 0.21 13.46 1.97
N ARG A 112 -0.98 14.01 1.73
CA ARG A 112 -2.20 13.54 2.39
C ARG A 112 -2.47 12.07 2.11
N ARG A 113 -2.35 11.61 0.86
CA ARG A 113 -2.49 10.18 0.50
C ARG A 113 -1.44 9.32 1.21
N ARG A 114 -0.19 9.79 1.26
CA ARG A 114 0.91 9.13 1.95
C ARG A 114 0.59 8.95 3.44
N LEU A 115 0.12 9.99 4.12
CA LEU A 115 -0.24 9.92 5.53
C LEU A 115 -1.41 8.97 5.78
N LEU A 116 -2.46 9.02 4.95
CA LEU A 116 -3.61 8.14 5.04
C LEU A 116 -3.25 6.66 4.78
N SER A 117 -2.27 6.40 3.91
CA SER A 117 -1.79 5.05 3.62
C SER A 117 -0.84 4.50 4.68
N SER A 118 -0.42 5.33 5.65
CA SER A 118 0.45 4.87 6.73
C SER A 118 -0.35 4.10 7.80
N ARG A 119 0.33 3.22 8.54
CA ARG A 119 -0.27 2.49 9.68
C ARG A 119 -0.73 3.40 10.81
N ARG A 120 -0.38 4.70 10.81
CA ARG A 120 -0.94 5.69 11.73
C ARG A 120 -2.48 5.73 11.62
N SER A 121 -3.01 5.56 10.41
CA SER A 121 -4.47 5.49 10.20
C SER A 121 -5.11 4.29 10.90
N SER A 122 -4.37 3.20 11.08
CA SER A 122 -4.86 2.05 11.86
C SER A 122 -4.99 2.37 13.36
N CYS A 123 -4.10 3.21 13.92
CA CYS A 123 -4.23 3.65 15.30
C CYS A 123 -5.47 4.54 15.48
N ILE A 124 -5.65 5.54 14.59
CA ILE A 124 -6.81 6.44 14.60
C ILE A 124 -8.12 5.63 14.46
N LEU A 125 -8.16 4.67 13.55
CA LEU A 125 -9.32 3.80 13.38
C LEU A 125 -9.56 2.94 14.63
N GLY A 126 -8.49 2.37 15.22
CA GLY A 126 -8.57 1.57 16.43
C GLY A 126 -9.13 2.35 17.62
N GLU A 127 -8.70 3.61 17.80
CA GLU A 127 -9.24 4.52 18.81
C GLU A 127 -10.74 4.76 18.59
N ALA A 128 -11.15 5.14 17.37
CA ALA A 128 -12.55 5.37 17.03
C ALA A 128 -13.44 4.12 17.22
N LEU A 129 -12.94 2.94 16.87
CA LEU A 129 -13.65 1.68 17.08
C LEU A 129 -13.77 1.32 18.57
N THR A 130 -12.75 1.63 19.36
CA THR A 130 -12.79 1.45 20.82
C THR A 130 -13.80 2.39 21.48
N GLU A 131 -13.81 3.66 21.09
CA GLU A 131 -14.79 4.64 21.55
C GLU A 131 -16.24 4.25 21.18
N ALA A 132 -16.42 3.64 20.00
CA ALA A 132 -17.70 3.13 19.56
C ALA A 132 -18.11 1.77 20.21
N GLY A 133 -17.26 1.20 21.07
CA GLY A 133 -17.51 -0.10 21.71
C GLY A 133 -17.40 -1.29 20.76
N LEU A 134 -16.82 -1.12 19.56
CA LEU A 134 -16.65 -2.15 18.55
C LEU A 134 -15.31 -2.89 18.65
N LEU A 135 -14.33 -2.31 19.33
CA LEU A 135 -13.04 -2.92 19.61
C LEU A 135 -12.80 -2.93 21.13
N PRO A 136 -12.44 -4.07 21.74
CA PRO A 136 -12.08 -4.10 23.15
C PRO A 136 -10.87 -3.20 23.44
N PRO A 137 -10.81 -2.56 24.62
CA PRO A 137 -9.65 -1.77 25.03
C PRO A 137 -8.36 -2.58 24.98
N GLY A 138 -7.28 -1.97 24.48
CA GLY A 138 -5.96 -2.63 24.37
C GLY A 138 -5.80 -3.60 23.20
N CYS A 139 -6.81 -3.78 22.36
CA CYS A 139 -6.72 -4.60 21.13
C CYS A 139 -6.28 -3.79 19.89
N GLY A 140 -6.32 -2.46 19.97
CA GLY A 140 -5.88 -1.57 18.89
C GLY A 140 -4.36 -1.46 18.79
N ALA A 141 -3.90 -0.91 17.67
CA ALA A 141 -2.49 -0.55 17.50
C ALA A 141 -2.18 0.77 18.19
N GLU A 142 -1.04 0.87 18.86
CA GLU A 142 -0.52 2.09 19.47
C GLU A 142 0.62 2.68 18.62
N LEU A 143 0.73 4.01 18.59
CA LEU A 143 1.85 4.70 17.97
C LEU A 143 3.06 4.68 18.89
N VAL A 144 4.23 4.37 18.36
CA VAL A 144 5.51 4.32 19.08
C VAL A 144 6.53 5.17 18.34
N SER A 145 7.06 6.20 18.98
CA SER A 145 7.98 7.21 18.39
C SER A 145 9.40 7.14 18.99
N SER A 146 9.60 6.35 20.02
CA SER A 146 10.90 6.17 20.68
C SER A 146 11.14 4.72 21.10
N VAL A 147 12.43 4.37 21.32
CA VAL A 147 12.83 3.05 21.84
C VAL A 147 12.31 2.86 23.27
N ALA A 148 12.20 3.94 24.04
CA ALA A 148 11.63 3.89 25.40
C ALA A 148 10.15 3.49 25.37
N GLU A 149 9.36 4.13 24.50
CA GLU A 149 7.94 3.76 24.30
C GLU A 149 7.79 2.32 23.79
N ALA A 150 8.65 1.89 22.85
CA ALA A 150 8.64 0.51 22.36
C ALA A 150 8.93 -0.49 23.48
N ARG A 151 9.88 -0.17 24.37
CA ARG A 151 10.21 -1.01 25.53
C ARG A 151 9.08 -1.06 26.55
N ASP A 152 8.43 0.08 26.80
CA ASP A 152 7.29 0.15 27.71
C ASP A 152 6.08 -0.61 27.15
N TYR A 153 5.85 -0.54 25.84
CA TYR A 153 4.84 -1.36 25.18
C TYR A 153 5.12 -2.87 25.37
N ALA A 154 6.36 -3.31 25.09
CA ALA A 154 6.75 -4.71 25.21
C ALA A 154 6.71 -5.22 26.67
N ARG A 155 6.83 -4.34 27.67
CA ARG A 155 6.63 -4.70 29.09
C ARG A 155 5.16 -4.90 29.44
N ARG A 156 4.25 -4.13 28.84
CA ARG A 156 2.79 -4.24 29.06
C ARG A 156 2.18 -5.42 28.32
N HIS A 157 2.79 -5.84 27.21
CA HIS A 157 2.27 -6.88 26.32
C HIS A 157 3.32 -7.97 26.13
N ALA A 158 3.02 -9.17 26.61
CA ALA A 158 3.96 -10.31 26.63
C ALA A 158 4.44 -10.76 25.24
N ASP A 159 3.67 -10.52 24.18
CA ASP A 159 4.01 -10.83 22.79
C ASP A 159 3.58 -9.63 21.94
N SER A 160 4.54 -8.87 21.45
CA SER A 160 4.35 -7.59 20.79
C SER A 160 4.81 -7.64 19.35
N LEU A 161 4.07 -7.01 18.45
CA LEU A 161 4.41 -6.89 17.06
C LEU A 161 4.54 -5.40 16.69
N PHE A 162 5.75 -4.99 16.33
CA PHE A 162 6.04 -3.64 15.82
C PHE A 162 6.05 -3.68 14.30
N LYS A 163 5.36 -2.72 13.67
CA LYS A 163 5.23 -2.67 12.21
C LYS A 163 5.74 -1.33 11.66
N LEU A 164 6.46 -1.39 10.55
CA LEU A 164 6.87 -0.19 9.82
C LEU A 164 5.65 0.58 9.30
N PRO A 165 5.71 1.91 9.20
CA PRO A 165 4.57 2.74 8.76
C PRO A 165 4.01 2.38 7.39
N TRP A 166 4.88 2.03 6.47
CA TRP A 166 4.54 1.60 5.10
C TRP A 166 5.22 0.28 4.82
N SER A 167 4.45 -0.77 4.79
CA SER A 167 4.91 -2.12 4.49
C SER A 167 3.72 -3.03 4.22
N SER A 168 3.92 -4.05 3.40
CA SER A 168 2.91 -5.03 3.04
C SER A 168 3.46 -6.45 3.09
N SER A 169 2.59 -7.44 2.96
CA SER A 169 2.93 -8.87 2.83
C SER A 169 3.83 -9.39 3.95
N GLY A 170 3.57 -9.01 5.20
CA GLY A 170 4.35 -9.45 6.36
C GLY A 170 5.76 -8.87 6.48
N ARG A 171 6.19 -8.08 5.51
CA ARG A 171 7.50 -7.40 5.56
C ARG A 171 7.47 -6.23 6.52
N GLY A 172 8.64 -5.90 7.11
CA GLY A 172 8.73 -4.76 8.03
C GLY A 172 8.01 -4.98 9.35
N GLN A 173 7.94 -6.22 9.81
CA GLN A 173 7.46 -6.60 11.13
C GLN A 173 8.64 -6.96 12.01
N ILE A 174 8.63 -6.47 13.26
CA ILE A 174 9.62 -6.76 14.29
C ILE A 174 8.83 -7.31 15.48
N ARG A 175 8.94 -8.62 15.73
CA ARG A 175 8.28 -9.27 16.85
C ARG A 175 9.20 -9.30 18.06
N VAL A 176 8.61 -9.04 19.22
CA VAL A 176 9.21 -9.20 20.55
C VAL A 176 8.31 -10.18 21.32
N GLY A 177 8.68 -11.46 21.35
CA GLY A 177 7.88 -12.55 21.91
C GLY A 177 7.82 -12.55 23.42
N SER A 178 8.74 -11.84 24.09
CA SER A 178 8.76 -11.64 25.52
C SER A 178 9.55 -10.37 25.87
N PRO A 179 9.34 -9.74 27.05
CA PRO A 179 10.13 -8.59 27.48
C PRO A 179 11.65 -8.86 27.51
N GLY A 180 12.08 -10.10 27.77
CA GLY A 180 13.49 -10.51 27.78
C GLY A 180 14.12 -10.52 26.39
N GLU A 181 13.34 -10.66 25.32
CA GLU A 181 13.83 -10.62 23.93
C GLU A 181 14.01 -9.19 23.39
N PHE A 182 13.56 -8.16 24.12
CA PHE A 182 13.61 -6.78 23.66
C PHE A 182 15.02 -6.35 23.28
N ALA A 183 16.02 -6.68 24.11
CA ALA A 183 17.42 -6.31 23.88
C ALA A 183 17.94 -6.85 22.53
N ALA A 184 17.55 -8.06 22.14
CA ALA A 184 17.93 -8.65 20.85
C ALA A 184 17.28 -7.94 19.65
N ARG A 185 16.17 -7.24 19.84
CA ARG A 185 15.43 -6.50 18.80
C ARG A 185 15.68 -4.98 18.84
N GLU A 186 16.29 -4.46 19.89
CA GLU A 186 16.44 -3.02 20.14
C GLU A 186 17.16 -2.30 18.99
N GLN A 187 18.21 -2.89 18.44
CA GLN A 187 18.94 -2.29 17.32
C GLN A 187 18.06 -2.15 16.07
N ALA A 188 17.25 -3.16 15.77
CA ALA A 188 16.32 -3.13 14.64
C ALA A 188 15.22 -2.07 14.85
N LEU A 189 14.65 -2.00 16.07
CA LEU A 189 13.65 -0.99 16.44
C LEU A 189 14.23 0.43 16.33
N CYS A 190 15.44 0.65 16.88
CA CYS A 190 16.14 1.92 16.80
C CYS A 190 16.41 2.34 15.35
N GLY A 191 16.87 1.42 14.51
CA GLY A 191 17.10 1.67 13.08
C GLY A 191 15.80 2.03 12.34
N ALA A 192 14.72 1.35 12.63
CA ALA A 192 13.40 1.61 12.07
C ALA A 192 12.86 2.98 12.51
N LEU A 193 12.91 3.29 13.79
CA LEU A 193 12.47 4.57 14.34
C LEU A 193 13.27 5.76 13.77
N ARG A 194 14.59 5.62 13.66
CA ARG A 194 15.42 6.65 13.02
C ARG A 194 15.04 6.88 11.56
N ARG A 195 14.70 5.83 10.83
CA ARG A 195 14.37 5.92 9.40
C ARG A 195 12.98 6.47 9.14
N TYR A 196 12.00 6.09 9.95
CA TYR A 196 10.58 6.36 9.66
C TYR A 196 9.92 7.34 10.63
N GLY A 197 10.58 7.67 11.74
CA GLY A 197 10.07 8.56 12.78
C GLY A 197 9.09 7.92 13.76
N PHE A 198 8.40 6.87 13.34
CA PHE A 198 7.48 6.11 14.20
C PHE A 198 7.30 4.67 13.71
N LEU A 199 6.76 3.84 14.58
CA LEU A 199 6.24 2.50 14.31
C LEU A 199 4.82 2.41 14.88
N THR A 200 4.09 1.37 14.51
CA THR A 200 2.90 0.96 15.26
C THR A 200 3.20 -0.33 16.01
N ALA A 201 2.67 -0.45 17.21
CA ALA A 201 2.79 -1.62 18.05
C ALA A 201 1.40 -2.20 18.31
N GLU A 202 1.28 -3.52 18.26
CA GLU A 202 0.03 -4.24 18.54
C GLU A 202 0.36 -5.56 19.24
N PRO A 203 -0.60 -6.16 20.00
CA PRO A 203 -0.45 -7.51 20.51
C PRO A 203 -0.28 -8.50 19.36
N PHE A 204 0.61 -9.48 19.51
CA PHE A 204 0.72 -10.58 18.55
C PHE A 204 -0.24 -11.70 18.91
N HIS A 205 -1.25 -11.93 18.06
CA HIS A 205 -2.23 -12.99 18.23
C HIS A 205 -1.71 -14.29 17.62
N ARG A 206 -1.44 -15.30 18.47
CA ARG A 206 -0.94 -16.62 18.05
C ARG A 206 -2.04 -17.50 17.48
N ASP A 207 -3.25 -17.36 18.02
CA ASP A 207 -4.39 -18.21 17.72
C ASP A 207 -5.31 -17.58 16.66
N LYS A 208 -4.68 -17.00 15.63
CA LYS A 208 -5.41 -16.41 14.51
C LYS A 208 -6.13 -17.51 13.73
N ALA A 209 -7.46 -17.48 13.71
CA ALA A 209 -8.27 -18.48 13.01
C ALA A 209 -8.48 -18.10 11.52
N VAL A 210 -8.62 -16.82 11.23
CA VAL A 210 -9.03 -16.35 9.90
C VAL A 210 -8.47 -14.94 9.65
N ASP A 211 -8.11 -14.63 8.41
CA ASP A 211 -7.89 -13.28 7.91
C ASP A 211 -9.09 -12.80 7.10
N LEU A 212 -9.57 -11.61 7.40
CA LEU A 212 -10.67 -10.95 6.71
C LEU A 212 -10.21 -9.63 6.10
N ALA A 213 -10.71 -9.31 4.90
CA ALA A 213 -10.63 -7.97 4.36
C ALA A 213 -12.02 -7.48 3.95
N LEU A 214 -12.40 -6.31 4.47
CA LEU A 214 -13.57 -5.57 3.98
C LEU A 214 -13.12 -4.65 2.86
N LEU A 215 -13.79 -4.74 1.73
CA LEU A 215 -13.50 -3.94 0.55
C LEU A 215 -14.51 -2.79 0.47
N PHE A 216 -14.02 -1.61 0.20
CA PHE A 216 -14.81 -0.40 0.07
C PHE A 216 -14.41 0.38 -1.17
N GLU A 217 -15.39 1.05 -1.77
CA GLU A 217 -15.18 2.05 -2.80
C GLU A 217 -15.56 3.43 -2.25
N ALA A 218 -14.71 4.42 -2.51
CA ALA A 218 -15.01 5.82 -2.19
C ALA A 218 -15.25 6.59 -3.48
N ASP A 219 -16.39 7.28 -3.59
CA ASP A 219 -16.71 8.13 -4.74
C ASP A 219 -16.04 9.52 -4.62
N THR A 220 -16.16 10.32 -5.68
CA THR A 220 -15.59 11.68 -5.73
C THR A 220 -16.27 12.65 -4.75
N ALA A 221 -17.44 12.33 -4.24
CA ALA A 221 -18.15 13.09 -3.20
C ALA A 221 -17.76 12.63 -1.78
N GLY A 222 -16.84 11.66 -1.65
CA GLY A 222 -16.38 11.13 -0.37
C GLY A 222 -17.34 10.13 0.28
N ARG A 223 -18.37 9.66 -0.43
CA ARG A 223 -19.25 8.61 0.08
C ARG A 223 -18.57 7.26 -0.07
N VAL A 224 -18.66 6.43 0.97
CA VAL A 224 -18.04 5.10 1.02
C VAL A 224 -19.10 4.03 0.86
N HIS A 225 -18.86 3.11 -0.08
CA HIS A 225 -19.75 2.00 -0.39
C HIS A 225 -19.05 0.68 -0.11
N PRO A 226 -19.69 -0.28 0.60
CA PRO A 226 -19.14 -1.62 0.74
C PRO A 226 -19.05 -2.31 -0.63
N ALA A 227 -17.88 -2.82 -1.00
CA ALA A 227 -17.66 -3.50 -2.27
C ALA A 227 -17.57 -5.03 -2.11
N GLY A 228 -17.25 -5.52 -0.90
CA GLY A 228 -17.22 -6.97 -0.65
C GLY A 228 -16.47 -7.36 0.60
N LEU A 229 -16.43 -8.67 0.83
CA LEU A 229 -15.68 -9.35 1.87
C LEU A 229 -14.77 -10.39 1.23
N SER A 230 -13.49 -10.37 1.60
CA SER A 230 -12.52 -11.39 1.24
C SER A 230 -12.08 -12.17 2.46
N LEU A 231 -12.00 -13.48 2.34
CA LEU A 231 -11.54 -14.42 3.35
C LEU A 231 -10.29 -15.10 2.83
N PHE A 232 -9.25 -15.18 3.66
CA PHE A 232 -8.07 -15.97 3.32
C PHE A 232 -7.58 -16.76 4.54
N MET A 233 -7.08 -17.95 4.26
CA MET A 233 -6.35 -18.76 5.22
C MET A 233 -4.84 -18.56 4.98
N THR A 234 -4.10 -18.26 6.03
CA THR A 234 -2.63 -18.06 6.01
C THR A 234 -1.96 -19.05 6.94
#